data_c400573f15f98d4ce7ff09a817518299
#
_entry.id   c400573f15f98d4ce7ff09a817518299
#
_cell.length_a   1.000
_cell.length_b   1.000
_cell.length_c   1.000
_cell.angle_alpha   90.00
_cell.angle_beta   90.00
_cell.angle_gamma   90.00
#
_symmetry.space_group_name_H-M   'P 1'
#
loop_
_entity.id
_entity.type
_entity.pdbx_description
1 polymer ?
#
loop_
_entity_poly.entity_id
_entity_poly.type
_entity_poly.pdbx_seq_one_letter_code
_entity_poly.pdbx_strand_id
1 'polypeptide(L)'
;IISLLTACGSLKKDEAKTVKLDPDNPVTLKVWHYYNGNQQATFDKLLEKFNSTVGKEQGIYVEGYGHGSVADLDKALTSSVNEEVGAEDMPDIFSTYADTAYSIQKKGKLADLSPYFTKKELSKYVDSYIKEGYLNNDKKLYLLPVAKSTEAMLLNTTDWEPFAKAMKVTTDDLKTTEGITKVAKKYYEWTDAK
;
A
#
# COMPACT_ATOMS: atom_id res chain seq x y z
N ILE A 1 32.04 -2.04 54.64
CA ILE A 1 30.71 -1.50 54.20
C ILE A 1 30.77 -1.35 52.70
N ILE A 2 30.17 -2.31 52.00
CA ILE A 2 30.12 -2.31 50.51
C ILE A 2 28.76 -1.74 50.14
N SER A 3 28.75 -0.54 49.50
CA SER A 3 27.56 0.11 48.95
C SER A 3 27.32 -0.43 47.55
N LEU A 4 26.27 -1.25 47.37
CA LEU A 4 25.73 -1.63 46.07
C LEU A 4 24.95 -0.44 45.51
N LEU A 5 25.51 0.22 44.48
CA LEU A 5 24.79 1.16 43.64
C LEU A 5 23.97 0.37 42.60
N THR A 6 22.68 0.22 42.83
CA THR A 6 21.72 -0.31 41.89
C THR A 6 21.44 0.79 40.86
N ALA A 7 22.09 0.72 39.70
CA ALA A 7 21.75 1.55 38.56
C ALA A 7 20.47 1.02 37.92
N CYS A 8 19.30 1.49 38.33
CA CYS A 8 18.08 1.37 37.56
C CYS A 8 18.20 2.25 36.30
N GLY A 9 18.67 1.66 35.22
CA GLY A 9 18.57 2.22 33.89
C GLY A 9 17.11 2.24 33.48
N SER A 10 16.42 3.34 33.69
CA SER A 10 15.13 3.63 33.11
C SER A 10 15.28 3.64 31.60
N LEU A 11 14.81 2.58 30.93
CA LEU A 11 14.60 2.59 29.49
C LEU A 11 13.61 3.72 29.21
N LYS A 12 14.12 4.86 28.75
CA LYS A 12 13.25 5.93 28.22
C LYS A 12 12.49 5.31 27.04
N LYS A 13 11.19 5.11 27.24
CA LYS A 13 10.22 4.96 26.16
C LYS A 13 10.42 6.20 25.30
N ASP A 14 10.77 6.04 24.02
CA ASP A 14 10.77 7.14 23.06
C ASP A 14 9.33 7.67 23.02
N GLU A 15 9.05 8.70 23.78
CA GLU A 15 7.82 9.46 23.67
C GLU A 15 7.86 10.13 22.32
N ALA A 16 6.88 9.80 21.47
CA ALA A 16 6.68 10.49 20.22
C ALA A 16 6.68 11.99 20.51
N LYS A 17 7.64 12.74 19.93
CA LYS A 17 7.67 14.18 20.07
C LYS A 17 6.36 14.71 19.50
N THR A 18 5.47 15.17 20.37
CA THR A 18 4.25 15.85 19.94
C THR A 18 4.67 17.16 19.29
N VAL A 19 4.58 17.22 17.97
CA VAL A 19 4.72 18.47 17.22
C VAL A 19 3.49 19.31 17.53
N LYS A 20 3.69 20.52 18.00
CA LYS A 20 2.58 21.47 18.17
C LYS A 20 2.22 22.00 16.79
N LEU A 21 1.10 21.54 16.26
CA LEU A 21 0.55 22.01 15.00
C LEU A 21 -0.09 23.38 15.20
N ASP A 22 -0.01 24.23 14.18
CA ASP A 22 -0.53 25.60 14.21
C ASP A 22 -1.35 25.85 12.92
N PRO A 23 -2.67 26.05 13.02
CA PRO A 23 -3.51 26.35 11.86
C PRO A 23 -3.13 27.63 11.11
N ASP A 24 -2.50 28.60 11.77
CA ASP A 24 -2.05 29.85 11.15
C ASP A 24 -0.69 29.69 10.45
N ASN A 25 0.03 28.60 10.73
CA ASN A 25 1.30 28.24 10.09
C ASN A 25 1.36 26.72 9.83
N PRO A 26 0.59 26.22 8.85
CA PRO A 26 0.44 24.78 8.62
C PRO A 26 1.74 24.13 8.15
N VAL A 27 1.97 22.88 8.60
CA VAL A 27 3.00 22.02 8.04
C VAL A 27 2.52 21.42 6.72
N THR A 28 3.38 21.43 5.71
CA THR A 28 3.11 20.78 4.43
C THR A 28 3.68 19.37 4.44
N LEU A 29 2.86 18.39 4.06
CA LEU A 29 3.24 16.99 3.90
C LEU A 29 3.17 16.61 2.41
N LYS A 30 4.23 16.01 1.90
CA LYS A 30 4.30 15.49 0.53
C LYS A 30 3.86 14.03 0.50
N VAL A 31 2.89 13.72 -0.37
CA VAL A 31 2.38 12.36 -0.59
C VAL A 31 2.67 11.93 -2.00
N TRP A 32 3.48 10.88 -2.19
CA TRP A 32 3.71 10.28 -3.49
C TRP A 32 2.79 9.10 -3.73
N HIS A 33 2.21 9.03 -4.93
CA HIS A 33 1.29 7.96 -5.32
C HIS A 33 1.43 7.60 -6.81
N TYR A 34 0.90 6.43 -7.17
CA TYR A 34 0.91 5.94 -8.56
C TYR A 34 -0.43 6.11 -9.28
N TYR A 35 -1.41 6.77 -8.66
CA TYR A 35 -2.72 6.95 -9.28
C TYR A 35 -2.62 7.81 -10.53
N ASN A 36 -3.43 7.46 -11.54
CA ASN A 36 -3.57 8.18 -12.79
C ASN A 36 -5.05 8.25 -13.21
N GLY A 37 -5.38 9.07 -14.22
CA GLY A 37 -6.72 9.19 -14.76
C GLY A 37 -7.79 9.46 -13.69
N ASN A 38 -8.85 8.67 -13.67
CA ASN A 38 -9.98 8.84 -12.74
C ASN A 38 -9.59 8.58 -11.27
N GLN A 39 -8.63 7.69 -11.02
CA GLN A 39 -8.17 7.43 -9.66
C GLN A 39 -7.43 8.66 -9.11
N GLN A 40 -6.57 9.27 -9.91
CA GLN A 40 -5.88 10.50 -9.53
C GLN A 40 -6.89 11.62 -9.25
N ALA A 41 -7.82 11.88 -10.18
CA ALA A 41 -8.83 12.92 -10.00
C ALA A 41 -9.69 12.71 -8.73
N THR A 42 -9.92 11.45 -8.34
CA THR A 42 -10.64 11.12 -7.10
C THR A 42 -9.77 11.37 -5.87
N PHE A 43 -8.49 11.00 -5.94
CA PHE A 43 -7.55 11.22 -4.85
C PHE A 43 -7.30 12.71 -4.61
N ASP A 44 -7.13 13.50 -5.68
CA ASP A 44 -6.95 14.95 -5.59
C ASP A 44 -8.13 15.61 -4.87
N LYS A 45 -9.38 15.20 -5.18
CA LYS A 45 -10.57 15.68 -4.45
C LYS A 45 -10.57 15.29 -2.96
N LEU A 46 -10.01 14.14 -2.60
CA LEU A 46 -9.86 13.75 -1.19
C LEU A 46 -8.84 14.64 -0.49
N LEU A 47 -7.71 14.96 -1.14
CA LEU A 47 -6.72 15.89 -0.61
C LEU A 47 -7.30 17.31 -0.45
N GLU A 48 -7.99 17.83 -1.47
CA GLU A 48 -8.68 19.12 -1.40
C GLU A 48 -9.67 19.16 -0.23
N LYS A 49 -10.47 18.10 -0.07
CA LYS A 49 -11.41 17.99 1.04
C LYS A 49 -10.68 17.98 2.39
N PHE A 50 -9.61 17.21 2.53
CA PHE A 50 -8.81 17.19 3.75
C PHE A 50 -8.23 18.58 4.05
N ASN A 51 -7.57 19.20 3.06
CA ASN A 51 -6.94 20.50 3.19
C ASN A 51 -7.92 21.63 3.54
N SER A 52 -9.17 21.54 3.04
CA SER A 52 -10.22 22.53 3.33
C SER A 52 -10.97 22.30 4.64
N THR A 53 -10.81 21.14 5.28
CA THR A 53 -11.52 20.77 6.52
C THR A 53 -10.52 20.42 7.63
N VAL A 54 -10.32 19.15 7.90
CA VAL A 54 -9.47 18.65 9.00
C VAL A 54 -8.04 19.19 8.93
N GLY A 55 -7.45 19.22 7.75
CA GLY A 55 -6.10 19.75 7.55
C GLY A 55 -6.00 21.20 7.97
N LYS A 56 -6.95 22.05 7.52
CA LYS A 56 -7.02 23.46 7.88
C LYS A 56 -7.20 23.64 9.39
N GLU A 57 -8.09 22.87 10.01
CA GLU A 57 -8.35 22.95 11.46
C GLU A 57 -7.15 22.52 12.30
N GLN A 58 -6.36 21.57 11.79
CA GLN A 58 -5.22 21.00 12.50
C GLN A 58 -3.88 21.64 12.14
N GLY A 59 -3.81 22.55 11.18
CA GLY A 59 -2.55 23.12 10.71
C GLY A 59 -1.72 22.15 9.89
N ILE A 60 -2.37 21.36 9.03
CA ILE A 60 -1.74 20.41 8.12
C ILE A 60 -2.21 20.70 6.70
N TYR A 61 -1.28 20.80 5.77
CA TYR A 61 -1.55 20.89 4.35
C TYR A 61 -0.89 19.70 3.64
N VAL A 62 -1.62 19.01 2.75
CA VAL A 62 -1.12 17.82 2.06
C VAL A 62 -1.04 18.10 0.56
N GLU A 63 0.13 17.84 -0.02
CA GLU A 63 0.40 17.92 -1.46
C GLU A 63 0.55 16.50 -2.04
N GLY A 64 -0.25 16.17 -3.05
CA GLY A 64 -0.17 14.90 -3.77
C GLY A 64 0.67 15.01 -5.03
N TYR A 65 1.59 14.06 -5.23
CA TYR A 65 2.45 13.95 -6.40
C TYR A 65 2.23 12.58 -7.06
N GLY A 66 1.64 12.59 -8.26
CA GLY A 66 1.37 11.39 -9.04
C GLY A 66 2.56 10.99 -9.92
N HIS A 67 3.09 9.80 -9.72
CA HIS A 67 4.18 9.23 -10.53
C HIS A 67 3.67 8.39 -11.73
N GLY A 68 2.35 8.32 -11.93
CA GLY A 68 1.72 7.72 -13.12
C GLY A 68 1.67 6.20 -13.13
N SER A 69 2.66 5.49 -12.61
CA SER A 69 2.67 4.03 -12.49
C SER A 69 3.37 3.55 -11.22
N VAL A 70 3.10 2.29 -10.84
CA VAL A 70 3.81 1.63 -9.72
C VAL A 70 5.31 1.59 -9.99
N ALA A 71 5.72 1.23 -11.21
CA ALA A 71 7.13 1.11 -11.58
C ALA A 71 7.86 2.46 -11.52
N ASP A 72 7.23 3.55 -11.96
CA ASP A 72 7.82 4.90 -11.90
C ASP A 72 7.93 5.38 -10.45
N LEU A 73 6.92 5.13 -9.62
CA LEU A 73 6.96 5.44 -8.20
C LEU A 73 8.06 4.66 -7.48
N ASP A 74 8.16 3.35 -7.71
CA ASP A 74 9.20 2.50 -7.10
C ASP A 74 10.60 2.94 -7.50
N LYS A 75 10.78 3.34 -8.77
CA LYS A 75 12.04 3.91 -9.26
C LYS A 75 12.37 5.23 -8.56
N ALA A 76 11.41 6.16 -8.47
CA ALA A 76 11.60 7.43 -7.79
C ALA A 76 11.95 7.24 -6.30
N LEU A 77 11.22 6.37 -5.59
CA LEU A 77 11.50 6.02 -4.20
C LEU A 77 12.90 5.40 -4.03
N THR A 78 13.27 4.49 -4.93
CA THR A 78 14.60 3.84 -4.89
C THR A 78 15.71 4.84 -5.11
N SER A 79 15.61 5.71 -6.11
CA SER A 79 16.60 6.76 -6.37
C SER A 79 16.70 7.74 -5.21
N SER A 80 15.58 8.15 -4.65
CA SER A 80 15.49 9.06 -3.51
C SER A 80 16.13 8.47 -2.24
N VAL A 81 15.78 7.22 -1.91
CA VAL A 81 16.33 6.54 -0.71
C VAL A 81 17.82 6.21 -0.84
N ASN A 82 18.33 6.11 -2.07
CA ASN A 82 19.74 5.93 -2.39
C ASN A 82 20.52 7.25 -2.46
N GLU A 83 19.83 8.38 -2.37
CA GLU A 83 20.43 9.71 -2.49
C GLU A 83 21.18 9.88 -3.83
N GLU A 84 20.58 9.33 -4.92
CA GLU A 84 21.18 9.40 -6.25
C GLU A 84 21.22 10.84 -6.76
N VAL A 85 22.25 11.16 -7.56
CA VAL A 85 22.40 12.52 -8.11
C VAL A 85 21.18 12.87 -8.98
N GLY A 86 20.50 13.96 -8.62
CA GLY A 86 19.29 14.44 -9.32
C GLY A 86 18.00 13.77 -8.86
N ALA A 87 18.03 12.87 -7.88
CA ALA A 87 16.83 12.36 -7.26
C ALA A 87 16.14 13.43 -6.39
N GLU A 88 14.82 13.37 -6.31
CA GLU A 88 14.06 14.19 -5.39
C GLU A 88 14.23 13.68 -3.95
N ASP A 89 14.01 14.57 -2.98
CA ASP A 89 13.98 14.19 -1.57
C ASP A 89 12.83 13.22 -1.28
N MET A 90 13.05 12.30 -0.33
CA MET A 90 11.99 11.37 0.11
C MET A 90 10.72 12.13 0.52
N PRO A 91 9.54 11.68 0.10
CA PRO A 91 8.28 12.24 0.56
C PRO A 91 8.01 11.85 2.01
N ASP A 92 7.09 12.57 2.67
CA ASP A 92 6.65 12.25 4.03
C ASP A 92 5.78 10.99 4.06
N ILE A 93 4.97 10.80 3.02
CA ILE A 93 4.06 9.65 2.87
C ILE A 93 4.13 9.16 1.43
N PHE A 94 4.06 7.86 1.23
CA PHE A 94 4.03 7.30 -0.13
C PHE A 94 3.25 5.98 -0.18
N SER A 95 2.65 5.74 -1.34
CA SER A 95 2.05 4.45 -1.66
C SER A 95 3.13 3.46 -2.10
N THR A 96 3.08 2.22 -1.64
CA THR A 96 4.04 1.20 -2.07
C THR A 96 3.52 -0.20 -1.80
N TYR A 97 4.17 -1.20 -2.37
CA TYR A 97 4.00 -2.60 -2.01
C TYR A 97 5.02 -3.02 -0.93
N ALA A 98 4.75 -4.15 -0.28
CA ALA A 98 5.53 -4.60 0.87
C ALA A 98 7.00 -4.89 0.55
N ASP A 99 7.34 -5.31 -0.65
CA ASP A 99 8.70 -5.62 -1.10
C ASP A 99 9.56 -4.34 -1.23
N THR A 100 9.04 -3.31 -1.89
CA THR A 100 9.70 -1.99 -1.96
C THR A 100 9.81 -1.37 -0.57
N ALA A 101 8.73 -1.40 0.22
CA ALA A 101 8.77 -0.90 1.60
C ALA A 101 9.80 -1.62 2.45
N TYR A 102 9.93 -2.95 2.32
CA TYR A 102 10.95 -3.72 3.04
C TYR A 102 12.38 -3.26 2.69
N SER A 103 12.62 -2.99 1.41
CA SER A 103 13.91 -2.48 0.94
C SER A 103 14.25 -1.10 1.53
N ILE A 104 13.25 -0.22 1.62
CA ILE A 104 13.37 1.11 2.23
C ILE A 104 13.56 1.01 3.75
N GLN A 105 12.82 0.11 4.40
CA GLN A 105 12.92 -0.14 5.84
C GLN A 105 14.33 -0.61 6.24
N LYS A 106 14.96 -1.49 5.45
CA LYS A 106 16.35 -1.92 5.68
C LYS A 106 17.36 -0.77 5.70
N LYS A 107 17.03 0.33 5.05
CA LYS A 107 17.85 1.57 5.07
C LYS A 107 17.47 2.52 6.21
N GLY A 108 16.53 2.12 7.08
CA GLY A 108 16.10 2.91 8.23
C GLY A 108 15.28 4.16 7.86
N LYS A 109 14.69 4.20 6.65
CA LYS A 109 13.96 5.37 6.15
C LYS A 109 12.43 5.27 6.34
N LEU A 110 11.92 4.25 7.06
CA LEU A 110 10.51 4.14 7.44
C LEU A 110 10.31 4.40 8.93
N ALA A 111 9.29 5.18 9.26
CA ALA A 111 8.86 5.42 10.63
C ALA A 111 8.11 4.21 11.20
N ASP A 112 8.32 3.92 12.48
CA ASP A 112 7.49 2.97 13.22
C ASP A 112 6.13 3.61 13.53
N LEU A 113 5.07 3.06 12.95
CA LEU A 113 3.70 3.53 13.13
C LEU A 113 3.02 2.95 14.39
N SER A 114 3.61 1.93 15.01
CA SER A 114 3.00 1.23 16.17
C SER A 114 2.60 2.15 17.32
N PRO A 115 3.37 3.20 17.69
CA PRO A 115 3.01 4.09 18.79
C PRO A 115 1.78 4.97 18.51
N TYR A 116 1.42 5.14 17.24
CA TYR A 116 0.38 6.09 16.81
C TYR A 116 -1.00 5.44 16.63
N PHE A 117 -1.09 4.12 16.70
CA PHE A 117 -2.34 3.38 16.50
C PHE A 117 -2.70 2.51 17.70
N THR A 118 -3.93 2.62 18.16
CA THR A 118 -4.48 1.72 19.17
C THR A 118 -4.89 0.39 18.55
N LYS A 119 -4.96 -0.67 19.36
CA LYS A 119 -5.48 -1.98 18.92
C LYS A 119 -6.89 -1.87 18.34
N LYS A 120 -7.73 -0.98 18.87
CA LYS A 120 -9.09 -0.74 18.39
C LYS A 120 -9.11 -0.11 17.00
N GLU A 121 -8.18 0.78 16.69
CA GLU A 121 -8.04 1.36 15.34
C GLU A 121 -7.56 0.32 14.35
N LEU A 122 -6.52 -0.43 14.70
CA LEU A 122 -5.99 -1.49 13.84
C LEU A 122 -7.00 -2.62 13.60
N SER A 123 -7.87 -2.94 14.56
CA SER A 123 -8.91 -3.97 14.38
C SER A 123 -10.01 -3.58 13.38
N LYS A 124 -10.03 -2.36 12.86
CA LYS A 124 -10.91 -1.96 11.76
C LYS A 124 -10.42 -2.43 10.38
N TYR A 125 -9.16 -2.82 10.30
CA TYR A 125 -8.57 -3.37 9.08
C TYR A 125 -8.77 -4.89 9.02
N VAL A 126 -8.75 -5.44 7.83
CA VAL A 126 -8.71 -6.90 7.64
C VAL A 126 -7.39 -7.44 8.19
N ASP A 127 -7.43 -8.42 9.08
CA ASP A 127 -6.27 -8.94 9.80
C ASP A 127 -5.10 -9.37 8.88
N SER A 128 -5.42 -10.04 7.77
CA SER A 128 -4.39 -10.45 6.81
C SER A 128 -3.71 -9.27 6.14
N TYR A 129 -4.42 -8.15 5.93
CA TYR A 129 -3.88 -6.98 5.28
C TYR A 129 -3.00 -6.15 6.21
N ILE A 130 -3.43 -5.97 7.47
CA ILE A 130 -2.60 -5.23 8.44
C ILE A 130 -1.32 -6.00 8.81
N LYS A 131 -1.35 -7.34 8.77
CA LYS A 131 -0.18 -8.18 9.02
C LYS A 131 0.97 -7.94 8.02
N GLU A 132 0.68 -7.57 6.79
CA GLU A 132 1.69 -7.20 5.80
C GLU A 132 2.45 -5.94 6.18
N GLY A 133 1.88 -5.08 7.02
CA GLY A 133 2.53 -3.89 7.52
C GLY A 133 3.67 -4.14 8.50
N TYR A 134 3.77 -5.33 9.05
CA TYR A 134 4.87 -5.78 9.90
C TYR A 134 5.95 -6.45 9.06
N LEU A 135 6.83 -5.64 8.47
CA LEU A 135 7.82 -6.08 7.48
C LEU A 135 8.90 -7.01 8.04
N ASN A 136 9.14 -6.95 9.32
CA ASN A 136 10.11 -7.75 10.05
C ASN A 136 9.47 -8.37 11.30
N ASN A 137 10.12 -9.34 11.91
CA ASN A 137 9.68 -9.93 13.18
C ASN A 137 9.93 -9.02 14.40
N ASP A 138 10.16 -7.72 14.19
CA ASP A 138 10.46 -6.72 15.23
C ASP A 138 9.20 -6.13 15.91
N LYS A 139 8.02 -6.58 15.51
CA LYS A 139 6.71 -6.12 16.01
C LYS A 139 6.39 -4.65 15.71
N LYS A 140 7.12 -4.01 14.79
CA LYS A 140 6.90 -2.64 14.37
C LYS A 140 6.03 -2.60 13.11
N LEU A 141 5.06 -1.70 13.12
CA LEU A 141 4.17 -1.45 11.98
C LEU A 141 4.77 -0.37 11.10
N TYR A 142 4.97 -0.65 9.83
CA TYR A 142 5.55 0.30 8.87
C TYR A 142 4.58 0.68 7.74
N LEU A 143 3.57 -0.16 7.47
CA LEU A 143 2.59 0.06 6.42
C LEU A 143 1.17 -0.04 6.96
N LEU A 144 0.29 0.78 6.40
CA LEU A 144 -1.15 0.67 6.56
C LEU A 144 -1.79 0.30 5.21
N PRO A 145 -2.69 -0.67 5.17
CA PRO A 145 -3.38 -1.04 3.94
C PRO A 145 -4.38 0.07 3.56
N VAL A 146 -4.18 0.68 2.39
CA VAL A 146 -5.11 1.69 1.84
C VAL A 146 -6.06 1.03 0.85
N ALA A 147 -5.53 0.17 -0.03
CA ALA A 147 -6.28 -0.58 -1.01
C ALA A 147 -5.57 -1.90 -1.30
N LYS A 148 -6.33 -2.92 -1.69
CA LYS A 148 -5.81 -4.19 -2.19
C LYS A 148 -6.44 -4.46 -3.54
N SER A 149 -5.62 -4.84 -4.50
CA SER A 149 -6.10 -5.36 -5.78
C SER A 149 -5.99 -6.87 -5.82
N THR A 150 -6.83 -7.48 -6.63
CA THR A 150 -6.79 -8.90 -6.91
C THR A 150 -6.96 -9.12 -8.40
N GLU A 151 -6.41 -10.19 -8.89
CA GLU A 151 -6.68 -10.66 -10.24
C GLU A 151 -7.94 -11.52 -10.20
N ALA A 152 -8.81 -11.33 -11.19
CA ALA A 152 -10.01 -12.09 -11.34
C ALA A 152 -10.21 -12.46 -12.82
N MET A 153 -10.54 -13.71 -13.05
CA MET A 153 -10.96 -14.15 -14.38
C MET A 153 -12.45 -13.83 -14.57
N LEU A 154 -12.75 -13.06 -15.59
CA LEU A 154 -14.11 -12.80 -16.01
C LEU A 154 -14.49 -13.75 -17.14
N LEU A 155 -15.65 -14.42 -17.02
CA LEU A 155 -16.18 -15.33 -18.01
C LEU A 155 -17.38 -14.69 -18.70
N ASN A 156 -17.30 -14.48 -20.02
CA ASN A 156 -18.46 -14.08 -20.81
C ASN A 156 -19.41 -15.26 -20.98
N THR A 157 -20.49 -15.28 -20.22
CA THR A 157 -21.43 -16.41 -20.19
C THR A 157 -22.16 -16.59 -21.51
N THR A 158 -22.39 -15.52 -22.28
CA THR A 158 -23.07 -15.59 -23.58
C THR A 158 -22.29 -16.45 -24.59
N ASP A 159 -20.96 -16.31 -24.62
CA ASP A 159 -20.09 -17.11 -25.51
C ASP A 159 -19.71 -18.45 -24.87
N TRP A 160 -19.67 -18.50 -23.54
CA TRP A 160 -19.31 -19.70 -22.80
C TRP A 160 -20.35 -20.80 -22.91
N GLU A 161 -21.64 -20.49 -22.74
CA GLU A 161 -22.71 -21.49 -22.67
C GLU A 161 -22.80 -22.42 -23.91
N PRO A 162 -22.83 -21.90 -25.16
CA PRO A 162 -22.82 -22.75 -26.34
C PRO A 162 -21.57 -23.61 -26.46
N PHE A 163 -20.42 -23.06 -26.15
CA PHE A 163 -19.15 -23.78 -26.14
C PHE A 163 -19.16 -24.89 -25.07
N ALA A 164 -19.48 -24.55 -23.84
CA ALA A 164 -19.48 -25.47 -22.71
C ALA A 164 -20.38 -26.68 -22.96
N LYS A 165 -21.54 -26.42 -23.53
CA LYS A 165 -22.51 -27.49 -23.92
C LYS A 165 -21.95 -28.38 -25.03
N ALA A 166 -21.36 -27.80 -26.07
CA ALA A 166 -20.80 -28.52 -27.20
C ALA A 166 -19.60 -29.40 -26.82
N MET A 167 -18.69 -28.84 -26.01
CA MET A 167 -17.42 -29.47 -25.66
C MET A 167 -17.42 -30.17 -24.30
N LYS A 168 -18.62 -30.23 -23.64
CA LYS A 168 -18.81 -30.87 -22.33
C LYS A 168 -17.77 -30.41 -21.29
N VAL A 169 -17.61 -29.11 -21.15
CA VAL A 169 -16.76 -28.47 -20.13
C VAL A 169 -17.64 -27.71 -19.14
N THR A 170 -17.12 -27.48 -17.94
CA THR A 170 -17.81 -26.77 -16.88
C THR A 170 -16.91 -25.66 -16.32
N THR A 171 -17.45 -24.78 -15.51
CA THR A 171 -16.65 -23.75 -14.79
C THR A 171 -15.67 -24.36 -13.79
N ASP A 172 -15.91 -25.62 -13.35
CA ASP A 172 -14.98 -26.35 -12.49
C ASP A 172 -13.66 -26.67 -13.19
N ASP A 173 -13.70 -26.87 -14.52
CA ASP A 173 -12.49 -27.06 -15.34
C ASP A 173 -11.59 -25.82 -15.40
N LEU A 174 -12.11 -24.65 -14.99
CA LEU A 174 -11.37 -23.38 -14.98
C LEU A 174 -10.67 -23.08 -13.63
N LYS A 175 -10.77 -23.98 -12.65
CA LYS A 175 -10.22 -23.73 -11.29
C LYS A 175 -8.70 -23.86 -11.20
N THR A 176 -8.06 -24.43 -12.20
CA THR A 176 -6.60 -24.63 -12.23
C THR A 176 -6.00 -24.14 -13.54
N THR A 177 -4.73 -23.79 -13.55
CA THR A 177 -4.00 -23.38 -14.75
C THR A 177 -4.02 -24.45 -15.83
N GLU A 178 -3.84 -25.72 -15.43
CA GLU A 178 -3.92 -26.88 -16.33
C GLU A 178 -5.30 -27.05 -16.93
N GLY A 179 -6.34 -26.84 -16.11
CA GLY A 179 -7.73 -26.88 -16.56
C GLY A 179 -8.04 -25.77 -17.56
N ILE A 180 -7.64 -24.52 -17.26
CA ILE A 180 -7.77 -23.38 -18.18
C ILE A 180 -7.08 -23.68 -19.51
N THR A 181 -5.86 -24.23 -19.50
CA THR A 181 -5.11 -24.56 -20.70
C THR A 181 -5.84 -25.62 -21.55
N LYS A 182 -6.41 -26.65 -20.91
CA LYS A 182 -7.21 -27.68 -21.60
C LYS A 182 -8.50 -27.13 -22.21
N VAL A 183 -9.17 -26.26 -21.47
CA VAL A 183 -10.41 -25.58 -21.93
C VAL A 183 -10.09 -24.65 -23.09
N ALA A 184 -9.02 -23.87 -23.01
CA ALA A 184 -8.59 -22.98 -24.09
C ALA A 184 -8.29 -23.77 -25.39
N LYS A 185 -7.62 -24.92 -25.29
CA LYS A 185 -7.40 -25.79 -26.43
C LYS A 185 -8.70 -26.29 -27.04
N LYS A 186 -9.65 -26.77 -26.23
CA LYS A 186 -10.97 -27.18 -26.69
C LYS A 186 -11.76 -26.01 -27.33
N TYR A 187 -11.63 -24.81 -26.79
CA TYR A 187 -12.27 -23.64 -27.37
C TYR A 187 -11.73 -23.33 -28.77
N TYR A 188 -10.40 -23.35 -28.92
CA TYR A 188 -9.76 -23.21 -30.22
C TYR A 188 -10.26 -24.24 -31.23
N GLU A 189 -10.23 -25.54 -30.87
CA GLU A 189 -10.72 -26.64 -31.72
C GLU A 189 -12.20 -26.47 -32.12
N TRP A 190 -13.03 -26.01 -31.19
CA TRP A 190 -14.48 -25.76 -31.45
C TRP A 190 -14.73 -24.57 -32.37
N THR A 191 -13.92 -23.52 -32.26
CA THR A 191 -14.03 -22.33 -33.13
C THR A 191 -13.46 -22.57 -34.52
N ASP A 192 -12.37 -23.35 -34.61
CA ASP A 192 -11.72 -23.69 -35.89
C ASP A 192 -12.55 -24.70 -36.72
N ALA A 193 -13.43 -25.43 -36.09
CA ALA A 193 -14.34 -26.38 -36.74
C ALA A 193 -15.64 -25.74 -37.27
N LYS A 194 -15.85 -24.42 -37.10
CA LYS A 194 -17.00 -23.68 -37.56
C LYS A 194 -16.69 -22.91 -38.84
#